data_e03e451ea28a15546e28bfb0463a6dc0
#
_entry.id   e03e451ea28a15546e28bfb0463a6dc0
#
_cell.length_a   1.000
_cell.length_b   1.000
_cell.length_c   1.000
_cell.angle_alpha   90.00
_cell.angle_beta   90.00
_cell.angle_gamma   90.00
#
_symmetry.space_group_name_H-M   'P 1'
#
loop_
_entity.id
_entity.type
_entity.pdbx_description
1 polymer ?
#
loop_
_entity_poly.entity_id
_entity_poly.type
_entity_poly.pdbx_seq_one_letter_code
_entity_poly.pdbx_strand_id
1 'polypeptide(L)'
;MNLFEPANAQPLDQDVVEQAMLWMVTLQSGVCSEAEHQACRNWRKQSAIHEMAWQRLNGLNRDVRESTQLLAPEGARSLLRARNATSRRALLKGFAGLGLVLATGIGVRERVLLPELFSDYRTATGERRRFYLADGVGLTLDTHTALDTQATATGIDLTLNLGRVLLTSAAPAHTTLNTLHARVQPAAHSRLIISQNLPELPGTQVQMLAGSASLELIHGERISLQAGQQLTVDSHGAGHPAQVTAASQAWINGLLIAERMPLAQVITQLNRYRRGVLRCDPAVASLQVSGSFSIDQPNASLDLLTRVLPIRVQRVFGYWANVVPA
;
A
#
# COMPACT_ATOMS: atom_id res chain seq x y z
N MET A 1 7.67 -25.84 -27.33
CA MET A 1 8.99 -25.23 -27.02
C MET A 1 8.73 -24.26 -25.92
N ASN A 2 9.05 -24.63 -24.65
CA ASN A 2 8.73 -23.87 -23.44
C ASN A 2 9.63 -22.63 -23.37
N LEU A 3 9.04 -21.43 -23.58
CA LEU A 3 9.72 -20.14 -23.57
C LEU A 3 10.06 -19.61 -22.14
N PHE A 4 9.85 -20.43 -21.10
CA PHE A 4 9.98 -20.00 -19.69
C PHE A 4 10.86 -20.92 -18.82
N GLU A 5 11.75 -21.70 -19.39
CA GLU A 5 12.80 -22.34 -18.60
C GLU A 5 13.98 -21.37 -18.42
N PRO A 6 14.24 -20.87 -17.19
CA PRO A 6 15.44 -20.06 -16.95
C PRO A 6 16.66 -21.00 -16.98
N ALA A 7 17.49 -20.82 -17.97
CA ALA A 7 18.79 -21.49 -18.10
C ALA A 7 19.77 -20.98 -17.03
N ASN A 8 19.47 -21.13 -15.77
CA ASN A 8 20.34 -21.14 -14.60
C ASN A 8 19.53 -20.95 -13.32
N ALA A 9 19.25 -22.04 -12.65
CA ALA A 9 18.50 -22.09 -11.39
C ALA A 9 19.36 -21.73 -10.16
N GLN A 10 20.39 -20.90 -10.30
CA GLN A 10 21.19 -20.47 -9.16
C GLN A 10 20.43 -19.39 -8.40
N PRO A 11 20.12 -19.59 -7.08
CA PRO A 11 19.47 -18.56 -6.28
C PRO A 11 20.40 -17.35 -6.21
N LEU A 12 19.85 -16.16 -6.50
CA LEU A 12 20.55 -14.90 -6.34
C LEU A 12 20.42 -14.44 -4.90
N ASP A 13 21.49 -13.85 -4.37
CA ASP A 13 21.49 -13.20 -3.07
C ASP A 13 20.47 -12.04 -3.08
N GLN A 14 19.72 -11.92 -1.98
CA GLN A 14 18.67 -10.91 -1.84
C GLN A 14 19.23 -9.49 -1.94
N ASP A 15 20.39 -9.25 -1.34
CA ASP A 15 21.04 -7.94 -1.34
C ASP A 15 21.47 -7.52 -2.76
N VAL A 16 21.93 -8.48 -3.56
CA VAL A 16 22.32 -8.23 -4.95
C VAL A 16 21.10 -7.89 -5.82
N VAL A 17 19.97 -8.55 -5.60
CA VAL A 17 18.71 -8.27 -6.31
C VAL A 17 18.18 -6.89 -5.94
N GLU A 18 18.22 -6.54 -4.66
CA GLU A 18 17.78 -5.23 -4.17
C GLU A 18 18.65 -4.10 -4.76
N GLN A 19 19.96 -4.29 -4.79
CA GLN A 19 20.88 -3.34 -5.40
C GLN A 19 20.67 -3.18 -6.91
N ALA A 20 20.39 -4.27 -7.62
CA ALA A 20 20.06 -4.23 -9.04
C ALA A 20 18.75 -3.47 -9.31
N MET A 21 17.75 -3.63 -8.43
CA MET A 21 16.50 -2.87 -8.50
C MET A 21 16.71 -1.38 -8.27
N LEU A 22 17.51 -1.01 -7.27
CA LEU A 22 17.86 0.38 -7.00
C LEU A 22 18.50 1.03 -8.22
N TRP A 23 19.46 0.36 -8.86
CA TRP A 23 20.06 0.83 -10.10
C TRP A 23 19.04 0.98 -11.23
N MET A 24 18.11 0.05 -11.37
CA MET A 24 17.07 0.13 -12.39
C MET A 24 16.16 1.34 -12.20
N VAL A 25 15.72 1.61 -10.96
CA VAL A 25 14.90 2.78 -10.62
C VAL A 25 15.68 4.06 -10.87
N THR A 26 16.95 4.13 -10.44
CA THR A 26 17.83 5.31 -10.64
C THR A 26 17.98 5.63 -12.12
N LEU A 27 18.30 4.64 -12.95
CA LEU A 27 18.49 4.83 -14.39
C LEU A 27 17.17 5.18 -15.14
N GLN A 28 16.01 4.80 -14.61
CA GLN A 28 14.71 5.09 -15.21
C GLN A 28 14.07 6.39 -14.70
N SER A 29 14.63 7.04 -13.68
CA SER A 29 14.10 8.27 -13.08
C SER A 29 14.05 9.48 -14.03
N GLY A 30 14.72 9.40 -15.18
CA GLY A 30 14.80 10.48 -16.17
C GLY A 30 15.72 11.65 -15.78
N VAL A 31 16.32 11.61 -14.59
CA VAL A 31 17.28 12.60 -14.05
C VAL A 31 18.65 11.98 -13.75
N CYS A 32 18.91 10.78 -14.24
CA CYS A 32 20.14 10.05 -13.99
C CYS A 32 21.34 10.76 -14.62
N SER A 33 22.39 10.97 -13.83
CA SER A 33 23.66 11.56 -14.25
C SER A 33 24.56 10.54 -14.95
N GLU A 34 25.51 11.01 -15.78
CA GLU A 34 26.50 10.12 -16.40
C GLU A 34 27.36 9.41 -15.33
N ALA A 35 27.60 10.04 -14.19
CA ALA A 35 28.30 9.42 -13.06
C ALA A 35 27.54 8.21 -12.50
N GLU A 36 26.22 8.28 -12.38
CA GLU A 36 25.37 7.17 -11.93
C GLU A 36 25.31 6.05 -12.97
N HIS A 37 25.25 6.38 -14.27
CA HIS A 37 25.39 5.39 -15.34
C HIS A 37 26.72 4.64 -15.25
N GLN A 38 27.82 5.36 -14.99
CA GLN A 38 29.13 4.74 -14.84
C GLN A 38 29.23 3.92 -13.57
N ALA A 39 28.65 4.37 -12.46
CA ALA A 39 28.61 3.62 -11.20
C ALA A 39 27.84 2.30 -11.35
N CYS A 40 26.70 2.30 -12.04
CA CYS A 40 25.96 1.09 -12.37
C CYS A 40 26.77 0.13 -13.25
N ARG A 41 27.44 0.64 -14.29
CA ARG A 41 28.34 -0.20 -15.13
C ARG A 41 29.46 -0.82 -14.31
N ASN A 42 30.05 -0.10 -13.38
CA ASN A 42 31.09 -0.59 -12.49
C ASN A 42 30.56 -1.65 -11.54
N TRP A 43 29.41 -1.42 -10.92
CA TRP A 43 28.75 -2.41 -10.05
C TRP A 43 28.47 -3.73 -10.78
N ARG A 44 27.95 -3.68 -12.01
CA ARG A 44 27.70 -4.86 -12.84
C ARG A 44 28.97 -5.66 -13.13
N LYS A 45 30.13 -4.98 -13.29
CA LYS A 45 31.43 -5.63 -13.57
C LYS A 45 32.09 -6.24 -12.35
N GLN A 46 31.65 -5.91 -11.12
CA GLN A 46 32.25 -6.42 -9.89
C GLN A 46 32.04 -7.92 -9.69
N SER A 47 30.93 -8.48 -10.19
CA SER A 47 30.62 -9.90 -10.04
C SER A 47 29.72 -10.40 -11.17
N ALA A 48 29.93 -11.65 -11.59
CA ALA A 48 29.03 -12.33 -12.51
C ALA A 48 27.59 -12.44 -11.98
N ILE A 49 27.44 -12.49 -10.65
CA ILE A 49 26.14 -12.53 -9.97
C ILE A 49 25.39 -11.18 -10.13
N HIS A 50 26.11 -10.04 -10.06
CA HIS A 50 25.54 -8.72 -10.28
C HIS A 50 25.03 -8.56 -11.72
N GLU A 51 25.82 -8.98 -12.69
CA GLU A 51 25.42 -8.95 -14.10
C GLU A 51 24.22 -9.85 -14.37
N MET A 52 24.21 -11.05 -13.78
CA MET A 52 23.08 -11.99 -13.91
C MET A 52 21.79 -11.40 -13.30
N ALA A 53 21.88 -10.78 -12.11
CA ALA A 53 20.74 -10.10 -11.48
C ALA A 53 20.21 -8.98 -12.37
N TRP A 54 21.11 -8.17 -12.91
CA TRP A 54 20.77 -7.06 -13.83
C TRP A 54 20.07 -7.56 -15.10
N GLN A 55 20.60 -8.59 -15.76
CA GLN A 55 20.03 -9.15 -17.00
C GLN A 55 18.63 -9.75 -16.77
N ARG A 56 18.46 -10.47 -15.67
CA ARG A 56 17.16 -11.07 -15.31
C ARG A 56 16.10 -10.00 -15.05
N LEU A 57 16.45 -8.91 -14.35
CA LEU A 57 15.53 -7.79 -14.08
C LEU A 57 15.20 -6.99 -15.35
N ASN A 58 16.18 -6.76 -16.22
CA ASN A 58 15.97 -6.06 -17.49
C ASN A 58 15.10 -6.87 -18.48
N GLY A 59 15.24 -8.19 -18.51
CA GLY A 59 14.37 -9.06 -19.30
C GLY A 59 12.91 -8.91 -18.88
N LEU A 60 12.63 -9.01 -17.58
CA LEU A 60 11.28 -8.85 -17.03
C LEU A 60 10.68 -7.47 -17.32
N ASN A 61 11.48 -6.40 -17.26
CA ASN A 61 11.02 -5.04 -17.53
C ASN A 61 10.67 -4.81 -19.02
N ARG A 62 11.35 -5.51 -19.94
CA ARG A 62 11.04 -5.48 -21.36
C ARG A 62 9.73 -6.20 -21.67
N ASP A 63 9.50 -7.36 -21.09
CA ASP A 63 8.27 -8.15 -21.27
C ASP A 63 7.04 -7.40 -20.71
N VAL A 64 7.20 -6.68 -19.59
CA VAL A 64 6.15 -5.82 -19.02
C VAL A 64 5.85 -4.62 -19.92
N ARG A 65 6.86 -3.99 -20.53
CA ARG A 65 6.66 -2.87 -21.47
C ARG A 65 5.97 -3.30 -22.75
N GLU A 66 6.31 -4.45 -23.30
CA GLU A 66 5.66 -5.00 -24.49
C GLU A 66 4.20 -5.36 -24.20
N SER A 67 3.91 -5.93 -23.03
CA SER A 67 2.53 -6.25 -22.62
C SER A 67 1.68 -5.00 -22.37
N THR A 68 2.25 -3.90 -21.89
CA THR A 68 1.53 -2.64 -21.65
C THR A 68 1.31 -1.81 -22.92
N GLN A 69 2.13 -1.98 -23.95
CA GLN A 69 1.92 -1.31 -25.24
C GLN A 69 0.68 -1.81 -25.98
N LEU A 70 0.26 -3.06 -25.73
CA LEU A 70 -0.96 -3.65 -26.31
C LEU A 70 -2.26 -3.15 -25.66
N LEU A 71 -2.20 -2.48 -24.50
CA LEU A 71 -3.35 -2.05 -23.70
C LEU A 71 -3.53 -0.53 -23.59
N ALA A 72 -2.68 0.28 -24.23
CA ALA A 72 -2.75 1.73 -24.12
C ALA A 72 -3.79 2.33 -25.11
N PRO A 73 -4.85 3.05 -24.63
CA PRO A 73 -5.73 3.82 -25.50
C PRO A 73 -4.94 4.91 -26.24
N GLU A 74 -5.32 5.20 -27.47
CA GLU A 74 -4.62 6.17 -28.36
C GLU A 74 -4.47 7.58 -27.77
N GLY A 75 -5.32 7.97 -26.81
CA GLY A 75 -5.26 9.27 -26.11
C GLY A 75 -4.01 9.48 -25.23
N ALA A 76 -3.38 8.41 -24.72
CA ALA A 76 -2.18 8.54 -23.91
C ALA A 76 -0.92 8.84 -24.73
N ARG A 77 -0.91 8.47 -26.01
CA ARG A 77 0.22 8.70 -26.93
C ARG A 77 0.40 10.16 -27.32
N SER A 78 -0.68 10.95 -27.34
CA SER A 78 -0.63 12.37 -27.69
C SER A 78 -0.01 13.24 -26.59
N LEU A 79 -0.26 12.89 -25.32
CA LEU A 79 0.32 13.59 -24.16
C LEU A 79 1.83 13.33 -23.99
N LEU A 80 2.30 12.16 -24.38
CA LEU A 80 3.74 11.81 -24.32
C LEU A 80 4.55 12.49 -25.45
N ARG A 81 3.94 12.77 -26.62
CA ARG A 81 4.60 13.50 -27.72
C ARG A 81 4.75 15.01 -27.44
N ALA A 82 3.85 15.61 -26.67
CA ALA A 82 3.93 17.01 -26.28
C ALA A 82 5.09 17.32 -25.32
N ARG A 83 5.65 16.29 -24.64
CA ARG A 83 6.75 16.42 -23.65
C ARG A 83 8.15 16.56 -24.27
N ASN A 84 8.32 16.26 -25.53
CA ASN A 84 9.65 16.30 -26.19
C ASN A 84 10.02 17.66 -26.79
N ALA A 85 9.18 18.68 -26.70
CA ALA A 85 9.41 19.98 -27.33
C ALA A 85 9.82 21.09 -26.36
N THR A 86 9.98 20.83 -25.06
CA THR A 86 10.35 21.87 -24.09
C THR A 86 11.87 21.94 -23.90
N SER A 87 12.42 23.07 -24.30
CA SER A 87 13.85 23.41 -24.25
C SER A 87 14.46 23.19 -22.86
N ARG A 88 15.66 22.58 -22.81
CA ARG A 88 16.50 22.35 -21.61
C ARG A 88 16.69 23.60 -20.73
N ARG A 89 16.59 24.82 -21.30
CA ARG A 89 16.71 26.08 -20.56
C ARG A 89 15.48 26.42 -19.70
N ALA A 90 14.29 25.95 -20.06
CA ALA A 90 13.07 26.12 -19.26
C ALA A 90 13.07 25.20 -18.03
N LEU A 91 13.65 24.00 -18.13
CA LEU A 91 13.78 23.05 -17.01
C LEU A 91 14.77 23.58 -15.96
N LEU A 92 15.91 24.15 -16.34
CA LEU A 92 16.89 24.72 -15.40
C LEU A 92 16.35 25.93 -14.64
N LYS A 93 15.52 26.77 -15.25
CA LYS A 93 14.84 27.89 -14.56
C LYS A 93 13.70 27.42 -13.64
N GLY A 94 13.03 26.33 -13.98
CA GLY A 94 12.03 25.69 -13.12
C GLY A 94 12.64 25.06 -11.87
N PHE A 95 13.81 24.44 -11.98
CA PHE A 95 14.51 23.83 -10.83
C PHE A 95 15.13 24.84 -9.87
N ALA A 96 15.61 25.99 -10.36
CA ALA A 96 16.10 27.06 -9.48
C ALA A 96 14.94 27.68 -8.65
N GLY A 97 13.73 27.77 -9.21
CA GLY A 97 12.53 28.17 -8.48
C GLY A 97 12.02 27.12 -7.51
N LEU A 98 12.12 25.83 -7.87
CA LEU A 98 11.68 24.73 -7.01
C LEU A 98 12.61 24.54 -5.79
N GLY A 99 13.91 24.73 -5.95
CA GLY A 99 14.90 24.64 -4.87
C GLY A 99 14.67 25.68 -3.78
N LEU A 100 14.21 26.88 -4.12
CA LEU A 100 13.97 27.96 -3.15
C LEU A 100 12.61 27.80 -2.43
N VAL A 101 11.61 27.21 -3.10
CA VAL A 101 10.30 26.91 -2.50
C VAL A 101 10.40 25.68 -1.56
N LEU A 102 11.32 24.76 -1.81
CA LEU A 102 11.58 23.62 -0.92
C LEU A 102 12.25 24.06 0.40
N ALA A 103 13.00 25.16 0.43
CA ALA A 103 13.71 25.59 1.64
C ALA A 103 12.84 26.32 2.67
N THR A 104 11.65 26.82 2.30
CA THR A 104 10.78 27.63 3.19
C THR A 104 9.40 27.03 3.47
N GLY A 105 9.03 25.93 2.79
CA GLY A 105 7.70 25.30 2.91
C GLY A 105 7.72 23.80 3.24
N ILE A 106 8.87 23.26 3.61
CA ILE A 106 9.14 21.82 3.67
C ILE A 106 8.36 21.07 4.75
N GLY A 107 8.02 21.70 5.88
CA GLY A 107 7.47 20.99 7.05
C GLY A 107 6.07 20.40 6.89
N VAL A 108 5.20 20.98 6.06
CA VAL A 108 3.78 20.58 5.97
C VAL A 108 3.50 19.76 4.70
N ARG A 109 4.19 20.04 3.61
CA ARG A 109 3.91 19.42 2.31
C ARG A 109 4.51 18.01 2.16
N GLU A 110 5.61 17.73 2.84
CA GLU A 110 6.29 16.42 2.78
C GLU A 110 5.52 15.33 3.51
N ARG A 111 4.86 15.66 4.63
CA ARG A 111 3.99 14.70 5.35
C ARG A 111 2.79 14.24 4.52
N VAL A 112 2.27 15.11 3.65
CA VAL A 112 1.14 14.81 2.77
C VAL A 112 1.56 14.02 1.52
N LEU A 113 2.77 14.24 1.01
CA LEU A 113 3.25 13.62 -0.22
C LEU A 113 3.90 12.24 0.01
N LEU A 114 4.54 12.03 1.18
CA LEU A 114 5.22 10.79 1.55
C LEU A 114 4.91 10.45 3.02
N PRO A 115 3.65 10.18 3.37
CA PRO A 115 3.25 9.92 4.75
C PRO A 115 3.99 8.72 5.36
N GLU A 116 4.41 7.76 4.55
CA GLU A 116 5.18 6.59 4.95
C GLU A 116 6.54 6.93 5.57
N LEU A 117 7.13 8.09 5.21
CA LEU A 117 8.45 8.49 5.68
C LEU A 117 8.40 9.45 6.87
N PHE A 118 7.38 10.29 6.97
CA PHE A 118 7.37 11.46 7.85
C PHE A 118 6.32 11.41 8.97
N SER A 119 5.39 10.45 8.96
CA SER A 119 4.39 10.33 10.03
C SER A 119 4.99 9.92 11.38
N ASP A 120 4.38 10.42 12.47
CA ASP A 120 4.82 10.19 13.85
C ASP A 120 4.75 8.70 14.23
N TYR A 121 3.70 8.01 13.81
CA TYR A 121 3.49 6.57 13.99
C TYR A 121 3.36 5.89 12.63
N ARG A 122 4.17 4.88 12.41
CA ARG A 122 4.16 4.15 11.14
C ARG A 122 4.48 2.68 11.33
N THR A 123 4.02 1.87 10.38
CA THR A 123 4.32 0.45 10.27
C THR A 123 4.83 0.14 8.87
N ALA A 124 5.81 -0.74 8.79
CA ALA A 124 6.31 -1.28 7.53
C ALA A 124 5.35 -2.34 6.96
N THR A 125 5.62 -2.80 5.73
CA THR A 125 4.90 -3.93 5.12
C THR A 125 5.04 -5.19 5.97
N GLY A 126 3.91 -5.79 6.35
CA GLY A 126 3.82 -6.97 7.21
C GLY A 126 3.96 -6.67 8.69
N GLU A 127 4.26 -5.44 9.08
CA GLU A 127 4.37 -5.04 10.47
C GLU A 127 3.01 -4.63 11.03
N ARG A 128 2.72 -5.04 12.28
CA ARG A 128 1.61 -4.55 13.09
C ARG A 128 2.13 -4.12 14.43
N ARG A 129 1.76 -2.93 14.90
CA ARG A 129 2.24 -2.38 16.17
C ARG A 129 1.11 -1.80 16.99
N ARG A 130 1.24 -1.94 18.30
CA ARG A 130 0.34 -1.33 19.28
C ARG A 130 1.06 -0.20 19.98
N PHE A 131 0.34 0.90 20.15
CA PHE A 131 0.79 2.09 20.86
C PHE A 131 -0.26 2.48 21.88
N TYR A 132 0.21 3.03 22.99
CA TYR A 132 -0.64 3.65 24.00
C TYR A 132 -0.25 5.10 24.10
N LEU A 133 -1.20 5.97 23.81
CA LEU A 133 -1.03 7.41 23.91
C LEU A 133 -1.42 7.86 25.32
N ALA A 134 -1.15 9.12 25.62
CA ALA A 134 -1.71 9.76 26.82
C ALA A 134 -3.24 9.64 26.86
N ASP A 135 -3.83 9.88 28.00
CA ASP A 135 -5.29 9.87 28.19
C ASP A 135 -6.00 8.53 27.88
N GLY A 136 -5.24 7.41 27.89
CA GLY A 136 -5.81 6.08 27.74
C GLY A 136 -6.26 5.72 26.33
N VAL A 137 -5.78 6.43 25.33
CA VAL A 137 -6.03 6.10 23.91
C VAL A 137 -5.10 4.99 23.46
N GLY A 138 -5.68 3.85 23.05
CA GLY A 138 -4.94 2.72 22.47
C GLY A 138 -5.06 2.72 20.94
N LEU A 139 -3.94 2.56 20.27
CA LEU A 139 -3.86 2.44 18.82
C LEU A 139 -3.23 1.10 18.45
N THR A 140 -3.83 0.35 17.52
CA THR A 140 -3.17 -0.77 16.86
C THR A 140 -3.13 -0.47 15.36
N LEU A 141 -1.94 -0.23 14.85
CA LEU A 141 -1.69 0.05 13.44
C LEU A 141 -1.48 -1.29 12.72
N ASP A 142 -2.16 -1.42 11.58
CA ASP A 142 -1.99 -2.53 10.64
C ASP A 142 -0.75 -2.30 9.76
N THR A 143 -0.48 -3.25 8.87
CA THR A 143 0.58 -3.15 7.85
C THR A 143 0.48 -1.85 7.05
N HIS A 144 1.63 -1.25 6.73
CA HIS A 144 1.73 -0.09 5.82
C HIS A 144 0.75 1.03 6.22
N THR A 145 0.82 1.45 7.49
CA THR A 145 -0.03 2.48 8.07
C THR A 145 0.81 3.67 8.50
N ALA A 146 0.29 4.87 8.26
CA ALA A 146 0.92 6.14 8.61
C ALA A 146 -0.10 7.04 9.32
N LEU A 147 0.23 7.48 10.54
CA LEU A 147 -0.66 8.26 11.41
C LEU A 147 0.16 9.34 12.12
N ASP A 148 -0.37 10.57 12.11
CA ASP A 148 0.17 11.70 12.86
C ASP A 148 -0.67 12.00 14.10
N THR A 149 -0.04 12.63 15.09
CA THR A 149 -0.70 13.01 16.35
C THR A 149 -0.43 14.46 16.66
N GLN A 150 -1.44 15.13 17.20
CA GLN A 150 -1.33 16.50 17.70
C GLN A 150 -2.04 16.61 19.03
N ALA A 151 -1.29 16.94 20.09
CA ALA A 151 -1.90 17.27 21.38
C ALA A 151 -2.67 18.59 21.26
N THR A 152 -3.87 18.62 21.82
CA THR A 152 -4.72 19.80 21.92
C THR A 152 -4.96 20.17 23.39
N ALA A 153 -5.53 21.34 23.66
CA ALA A 153 -5.85 21.74 25.03
C ALA A 153 -6.87 20.82 25.73
N THR A 154 -7.69 20.11 24.97
CA THR A 154 -8.81 19.29 25.49
C THR A 154 -8.63 17.79 25.21
N GLY A 155 -7.56 17.36 24.53
CA GLY A 155 -7.35 15.96 24.17
C GLY A 155 -6.33 15.76 23.07
N ILE A 156 -6.59 14.84 22.14
CA ILE A 156 -5.65 14.48 21.08
C ILE A 156 -6.35 14.43 19.71
N ASP A 157 -5.75 15.10 18.74
CA ASP A 157 -6.12 14.99 17.33
C ASP A 157 -5.17 14.00 16.64
N LEU A 158 -5.75 13.04 15.96
CA LEU A 158 -5.08 12.03 15.14
C LEU A 158 -5.35 12.30 13.67
N THR A 159 -4.41 12.04 12.80
CA THR A 159 -4.60 12.11 11.35
C THR A 159 -4.13 10.80 10.72
N LEU A 160 -5.07 10.02 10.19
CA LEU A 160 -4.74 8.81 9.44
C LEU A 160 -4.45 9.20 7.98
N ASN A 161 -3.18 9.17 7.61
CA ASN A 161 -2.75 9.49 6.24
C ASN A 161 -2.93 8.32 5.29
N LEU A 162 -2.65 7.09 5.77
CA LEU A 162 -2.70 5.86 4.98
C LEU A 162 -2.90 4.66 5.89
N GLY A 163 -3.58 3.63 5.39
CA GLY A 163 -3.62 2.32 6.03
C GLY A 163 -4.84 2.08 6.89
N ARG A 164 -4.66 1.34 7.99
CA ARG A 164 -5.74 0.90 8.86
C ARG A 164 -5.31 0.93 10.32
N VAL A 165 -6.17 1.47 11.17
CA VAL A 165 -5.94 1.56 12.61
C VAL A 165 -7.15 1.07 13.39
N LEU A 166 -6.92 0.28 14.44
CA LEU A 166 -7.88 0.07 15.52
C LEU A 166 -7.61 1.12 16.58
N LEU A 167 -8.61 1.93 16.85
CA LEU A 167 -8.61 2.92 17.94
C LEU A 167 -9.48 2.42 19.09
N THR A 168 -8.95 2.54 20.31
CA THR A 168 -9.69 2.28 21.55
C THR A 168 -9.61 3.54 22.41
N SER A 169 -10.74 4.14 22.70
CA SER A 169 -10.88 5.30 23.56
C SER A 169 -11.29 4.85 24.96
N ALA A 170 -10.52 5.18 26.00
CA ALA A 170 -10.79 4.71 27.36
C ALA A 170 -11.45 5.78 28.26
N ALA A 171 -11.18 7.05 28.05
CA ALA A 171 -11.58 8.12 28.96
C ALA A 171 -12.32 9.27 28.25
N PRO A 172 -12.92 10.23 28.97
CA PRO A 172 -13.64 11.36 28.38
C PRO A 172 -12.75 12.38 27.66
N ALA A 173 -11.45 12.10 27.49
CA ALA A 173 -10.58 12.95 26.70
C ALA A 173 -11.08 13.01 25.25
N HIS A 174 -11.21 14.23 24.73
CA HIS A 174 -11.65 14.44 23.36
C HIS A 174 -10.62 13.88 22.37
N THR A 175 -10.91 12.72 21.82
CA THR A 175 -10.13 12.12 20.74
C THR A 175 -10.82 12.43 19.43
N THR A 176 -10.11 13.02 18.49
CA THR A 176 -10.58 13.19 17.11
C THR A 176 -9.65 12.44 16.19
N LEU A 177 -10.20 11.70 15.22
CA LEU A 177 -9.42 11.10 14.14
C LEU A 177 -9.84 11.70 12.81
N ASN A 178 -8.93 12.40 12.17
CA ASN A 178 -9.11 13.00 10.86
C ASN A 178 -8.65 12.03 9.77
N THR A 179 -9.43 11.97 8.70
CA THR A 179 -9.13 11.23 7.48
C THR A 179 -9.26 12.15 6.27
N LEU A 180 -9.00 11.66 5.08
CA LEU A 180 -9.19 12.43 3.86
C LEU A 180 -10.67 12.85 3.63
N HIS A 181 -11.64 12.04 4.11
CA HIS A 181 -13.05 12.21 3.77
C HIS A 181 -13.96 12.53 4.97
N ALA A 182 -13.49 12.31 6.19
CA ALA A 182 -14.29 12.49 7.38
C ALA A 182 -13.45 12.81 8.61
N ARG A 183 -14.05 13.52 9.54
CA ARG A 183 -13.61 13.72 10.92
C ARG A 183 -14.41 12.80 11.82
N VAL A 184 -13.75 11.90 12.53
CA VAL A 184 -14.36 10.89 13.39
C VAL A 184 -14.13 11.26 14.85
N GLN A 185 -15.19 11.40 15.62
CA GLN A 185 -15.17 11.70 17.05
C GLN A 185 -15.80 10.52 17.81
N PRO A 186 -14.99 9.57 18.31
CA PRO A 186 -15.51 8.47 19.13
C PRO A 186 -16.00 8.98 20.48
N ALA A 187 -17.08 8.40 20.97
CA ALA A 187 -17.51 8.57 22.35
C ALA A 187 -16.52 7.90 23.33
N ALA A 188 -16.65 8.19 24.62
CA ALA A 188 -15.89 7.47 25.65
C ALA A 188 -16.14 5.96 25.57
N HIS A 189 -15.10 5.17 25.89
CA HIS A 189 -15.14 3.69 25.86
C HIS A 189 -15.53 3.08 24.50
N SER A 190 -15.25 3.80 23.43
CA SER A 190 -15.48 3.31 22.07
C SER A 190 -14.30 2.53 21.53
N ARG A 191 -14.62 1.57 20.67
CA ARG A 191 -13.62 0.76 19.93
C ARG A 191 -14.04 0.70 18.47
N LEU A 192 -13.17 1.17 17.58
CA LEU A 192 -13.50 1.29 16.16
C LEU A 192 -12.27 1.05 15.29
N ILE A 193 -12.51 0.54 14.07
CA ILE A 193 -11.49 0.41 13.04
C ILE A 193 -11.73 1.51 12.01
N ILE A 194 -10.66 2.23 11.66
CA ILE A 194 -10.67 3.20 10.57
C ILE A 194 -9.66 2.76 9.53
N SER A 195 -10.10 2.72 8.27
CA SER A 195 -9.27 2.36 7.13
C SER A 195 -9.29 3.50 6.11
N GLN A 196 -8.16 3.81 5.50
CA GLN A 196 -8.04 4.84 4.48
C GLN A 196 -7.17 4.39 3.33
N ASN A 197 -7.67 4.57 2.10
CA ASN A 197 -6.95 4.30 0.85
C ASN A 197 -6.33 2.90 0.79
N LEU A 198 -7.08 1.89 1.22
CA LEU A 198 -6.68 0.51 1.02
C LEU A 198 -6.89 0.10 -0.45
N PRO A 199 -6.07 -0.80 -1.02
CA PRO A 199 -6.20 -1.23 -2.41
C PRO A 199 -7.58 -1.76 -2.78
N GLU A 200 -8.25 -2.40 -1.83
CA GLU A 200 -9.61 -2.95 -1.97
C GLU A 200 -10.72 -1.96 -1.59
N LEU A 201 -10.36 -0.81 -1.01
CA LEU A 201 -11.30 0.14 -0.45
C LEU A 201 -10.83 1.57 -0.75
N PRO A 202 -11.17 2.13 -1.89
CA PRO A 202 -10.90 3.55 -2.17
C PRO A 202 -11.77 4.41 -1.26
N GLY A 203 -11.14 5.30 -0.50
CA GLY A 203 -11.82 6.18 0.46
C GLY A 203 -11.54 5.84 1.92
N THR A 204 -12.45 6.26 2.79
CA THR A 204 -12.40 6.04 4.24
C THR A 204 -13.51 5.09 4.66
N GLN A 205 -13.18 4.07 5.43
CA GLN A 205 -14.18 3.21 6.07
C GLN A 205 -14.04 3.32 7.59
N VAL A 206 -15.17 3.49 8.26
CA VAL A 206 -15.27 3.48 9.73
C VAL A 206 -16.15 2.32 10.16
N GLN A 207 -15.65 1.45 11.04
CA GLN A 207 -16.32 0.26 11.55
C GLN A 207 -16.39 0.35 13.08
N MET A 208 -17.58 0.48 13.63
CA MET A 208 -17.81 0.55 15.07
C MET A 208 -17.89 -0.84 15.69
N LEU A 209 -16.94 -1.18 16.54
CA LEU A 209 -16.89 -2.47 17.24
C LEU A 209 -17.59 -2.41 18.59
N ALA A 210 -17.48 -1.27 19.29
CA ALA A 210 -18.15 -1.02 20.56
C ALA A 210 -18.32 0.49 20.75
N GLY A 211 -19.36 0.91 21.49
CA GLY A 211 -19.66 2.31 21.71
C GLY A 211 -20.30 2.98 20.50
N SER A 212 -20.00 4.25 20.31
CA SER A 212 -20.51 5.05 19.21
C SER A 212 -19.48 6.11 18.76
N ALA A 213 -19.67 6.65 17.57
CA ALA A 213 -18.89 7.77 17.05
C ALA A 213 -19.76 8.72 16.23
N SER A 214 -19.42 10.00 16.27
CA SER A 214 -19.93 11.01 15.35
C SER A 214 -18.93 11.19 14.20
N LEU A 215 -19.41 11.13 12.98
CA LEU A 215 -18.66 11.41 11.77
C LEU A 215 -19.13 12.74 11.19
N GLU A 216 -18.22 13.66 10.96
CA GLU A 216 -18.46 14.87 10.20
C GLU A 216 -17.74 14.78 8.88
N LEU A 217 -18.50 14.75 7.79
CA LEU A 217 -17.96 14.63 6.44
C LEU A 217 -17.39 15.98 5.99
N ILE A 218 -16.50 15.97 4.99
CA ILE A 218 -15.90 17.20 4.43
C ILE A 218 -16.94 18.20 3.90
N HIS A 219 -18.15 17.74 3.55
CA HIS A 219 -19.27 18.57 3.09
C HIS A 219 -20.18 19.05 4.23
N GLY A 220 -19.81 18.81 5.51
CA GLY A 220 -20.54 19.27 6.71
C GLY A 220 -21.68 18.36 7.16
N GLU A 221 -21.98 17.28 6.45
CA GLU A 221 -22.95 16.28 6.89
C GLU A 221 -22.45 15.57 8.15
N ARG A 222 -23.34 15.31 9.10
CA ARG A 222 -23.04 14.59 10.34
C ARG A 222 -23.82 13.29 10.41
N ILE A 223 -23.09 12.20 10.65
CA ILE A 223 -23.63 10.85 10.73
C ILE A 223 -23.19 10.24 12.07
N SER A 224 -24.12 9.63 12.81
CA SER A 224 -23.81 8.86 14.01
C SER A 224 -23.74 7.38 13.68
N LEU A 225 -22.65 6.71 14.07
CA LEU A 225 -22.49 5.28 13.99
C LEU A 225 -22.56 4.63 15.37
N GLN A 226 -23.28 3.54 15.46
CA GLN A 226 -23.40 2.71 16.66
C GLN A 226 -22.60 1.42 16.52
N ALA A 227 -22.35 0.73 17.64
CA ALA A 227 -21.70 -0.56 17.65
C ALA A 227 -22.34 -1.53 16.67
N GLY A 228 -21.55 -2.28 15.91
CA GLY A 228 -21.98 -3.19 14.87
C GLY A 228 -22.20 -2.55 13.50
N GLN A 229 -22.17 -1.22 13.39
CA GLN A 229 -22.35 -0.52 12.13
C GLN A 229 -21.01 -0.15 11.48
N GLN A 230 -20.98 -0.14 10.16
CA GLN A 230 -19.87 0.39 9.36
C GLN A 230 -20.38 1.33 8.28
N LEU A 231 -19.55 2.29 7.91
CA LEU A 231 -19.82 3.26 6.86
C LEU A 231 -18.57 3.47 6.02
N THR A 232 -18.73 3.49 4.70
CA THR A 232 -17.69 3.91 3.76
C THR A 232 -18.01 5.31 3.25
N VAL A 233 -17.00 6.17 3.24
CA VAL A 233 -17.07 7.57 2.77
C VAL A 233 -16.00 7.78 1.73
N ASP A 234 -16.36 8.39 0.61
CA ASP A 234 -15.43 8.77 -0.46
C ASP A 234 -15.65 10.23 -0.90
N SER A 235 -15.06 10.62 -2.02
CA SER A 235 -15.22 11.97 -2.60
C SER A 235 -16.65 12.30 -3.04
N HIS A 236 -17.53 11.30 -3.19
CA HIS A 236 -18.93 11.46 -3.60
C HIS A 236 -19.87 11.56 -2.40
N GLY A 237 -19.39 11.23 -1.20
CA GLY A 237 -20.16 11.28 0.04
C GLY A 237 -20.17 9.97 0.82
N ALA A 238 -21.17 9.82 1.67
CA ALA A 238 -21.36 8.61 2.47
C ALA A 238 -22.16 7.55 1.70
N GLY A 239 -21.67 6.31 1.75
CA GLY A 239 -22.44 5.15 1.32
C GLY A 239 -23.57 4.80 2.30
N HIS A 240 -24.21 3.65 2.09
CA HIS A 240 -25.19 3.14 3.05
C HIS A 240 -24.49 2.46 4.23
N PRO A 241 -24.95 2.70 5.47
CA PRO A 241 -24.49 1.94 6.63
C PRO A 241 -24.73 0.45 6.45
N ALA A 242 -23.71 -0.36 6.79
CA ALA A 242 -23.75 -1.81 6.73
C ALA A 242 -23.37 -2.41 8.09
N GLN A 243 -23.51 -3.72 8.24
CA GLN A 243 -23.12 -4.42 9.46
C GLN A 243 -21.63 -4.78 9.44
N VAL A 244 -20.95 -4.61 10.57
CA VAL A 244 -19.59 -5.09 10.78
C VAL A 244 -19.58 -6.60 10.88
N THR A 245 -18.69 -7.28 10.16
CA THR A 245 -18.54 -8.73 10.23
C THR A 245 -17.39 -9.12 11.16
N ALA A 246 -17.38 -10.36 11.65
CA ALA A 246 -16.26 -10.89 12.42
C ALA A 246 -14.95 -10.89 11.62
N ALA A 247 -15.03 -11.06 10.30
CA ALA A 247 -13.89 -10.99 9.38
C ALA A 247 -13.15 -9.64 9.44
N SER A 248 -13.89 -8.55 9.69
CA SER A 248 -13.34 -7.19 9.77
C SER A 248 -12.28 -7.01 10.85
N GLN A 249 -12.33 -7.81 11.92
CA GLN A 249 -11.41 -7.73 13.07
C GLN A 249 -10.29 -8.76 13.02
N ALA A 250 -10.35 -9.73 12.11
CA ALA A 250 -9.45 -10.89 12.08
C ALA A 250 -7.98 -10.49 11.95
N TRP A 251 -7.69 -9.41 11.23
CA TRP A 251 -6.34 -8.89 11.05
C TRP A 251 -5.64 -8.53 12.37
N ILE A 252 -6.40 -8.13 13.41
CA ILE A 252 -5.85 -7.82 14.74
C ILE A 252 -5.12 -9.05 15.31
N ASN A 253 -5.62 -10.25 15.00
CA ASN A 253 -5.09 -11.54 15.44
C ASN A 253 -4.22 -12.23 14.37
N GLY A 254 -3.81 -11.53 13.31
CA GLY A 254 -2.95 -12.10 12.28
C GLY A 254 -3.66 -12.97 11.25
N LEU A 255 -4.96 -12.81 11.10
CA LEU A 255 -5.78 -13.62 10.22
C LEU A 255 -6.50 -12.79 9.16
N LEU A 256 -6.66 -13.38 7.99
CA LEU A 256 -7.63 -13.00 6.96
C LEU A 256 -8.71 -14.07 6.92
N ILE A 257 -9.94 -13.70 7.19
CA ILE A 257 -11.10 -14.59 7.06
C ILE A 257 -11.77 -14.30 5.71
N ALA A 258 -11.84 -15.30 4.87
CA ALA A 258 -12.53 -15.27 3.59
C ALA A 258 -13.84 -16.08 3.69
N GLU A 259 -14.95 -15.48 3.30
CA GLU A 259 -16.27 -16.10 3.23
C GLU A 259 -16.81 -15.96 1.80
N ARG A 260 -16.60 -16.99 0.98
CA ARG A 260 -16.89 -16.95 -0.47
C ARG A 260 -16.27 -15.71 -1.14
N MET A 261 -15.06 -15.35 -0.73
CA MET A 261 -14.34 -14.20 -1.25
C MET A 261 -13.68 -14.57 -2.60
N PRO A 262 -13.79 -13.75 -3.65
CA PRO A 262 -13.05 -13.96 -4.88
C PRO A 262 -11.56 -14.07 -4.64
N LEU A 263 -10.88 -15.00 -5.31
CA LEU A 263 -9.43 -15.22 -5.15
C LEU A 263 -8.63 -13.94 -5.37
N ALA A 264 -9.01 -13.11 -6.34
CA ALA A 264 -8.37 -11.82 -6.58
C ALA A 264 -8.36 -10.93 -5.32
N GLN A 265 -9.46 -10.91 -4.55
CA GLN A 265 -9.52 -10.14 -3.31
C GLN A 265 -8.65 -10.75 -2.21
N VAL A 266 -8.65 -12.08 -2.06
CA VAL A 266 -7.75 -12.78 -1.12
C VAL A 266 -6.30 -12.45 -1.44
N ILE A 267 -5.92 -12.51 -2.72
CA ILE A 267 -4.56 -12.17 -3.19
C ILE A 267 -4.22 -10.70 -2.91
N THR A 268 -5.13 -9.78 -3.15
CA THR A 268 -4.95 -8.34 -2.85
C THR A 268 -4.74 -8.13 -1.35
N GLN A 269 -5.52 -8.77 -0.50
CA GLN A 269 -5.38 -8.68 0.95
C GLN A 269 -4.03 -9.28 1.43
N LEU A 270 -3.63 -10.45 0.95
CA LEU A 270 -2.35 -11.08 1.31
C LEU A 270 -1.15 -10.25 0.81
N ASN A 271 -1.29 -9.59 -0.35
CA ASN A 271 -0.23 -8.74 -0.90
C ASN A 271 0.10 -7.55 0.01
N ARG A 272 -0.84 -7.05 0.81
CA ARG A 272 -0.59 -5.97 1.78
C ARG A 272 0.43 -6.35 2.85
N TYR A 273 0.54 -7.63 3.18
CA TYR A 273 1.43 -8.15 4.24
C TYR A 273 2.72 -8.77 3.71
N ARG A 274 2.88 -8.79 2.38
CA ARG A 274 4.04 -9.38 1.74
C ARG A 274 4.91 -8.31 1.09
N ARG A 275 6.23 -8.40 1.30
CA ARG A 275 7.17 -7.60 0.51
C ARG A 275 7.21 -8.12 -0.92
N GLY A 276 7.21 -7.21 -1.89
CA GLY A 276 7.20 -7.53 -3.30
C GLY A 276 5.81 -7.50 -3.92
N VAL A 277 5.68 -8.05 -5.12
CA VAL A 277 4.46 -7.99 -5.92
C VAL A 277 3.81 -9.36 -5.98
N LEU A 278 2.53 -9.40 -5.63
CA LEU A 278 1.68 -10.58 -5.79
C LEU A 278 0.55 -10.25 -6.76
N ARG A 279 0.40 -11.01 -7.82
CA ARG A 279 -0.62 -10.84 -8.85
C ARG A 279 -1.52 -12.06 -8.92
N CYS A 280 -2.74 -11.85 -9.40
CA CYS A 280 -3.71 -12.88 -9.70
C CYS A 280 -4.06 -12.83 -11.18
N ASP A 281 -3.92 -13.95 -11.86
CA ASP A 281 -4.34 -14.08 -13.26
C ASP A 281 -5.85 -13.91 -13.36
N PRO A 282 -6.38 -13.13 -14.32
CA PRO A 282 -7.80 -12.97 -14.53
C PRO A 282 -8.58 -14.28 -14.70
N ALA A 283 -7.95 -15.32 -15.25
CA ALA A 283 -8.57 -16.63 -15.47
C ALA A 283 -8.97 -17.35 -14.18
N VAL A 284 -8.32 -17.04 -13.04
CA VAL A 284 -8.60 -17.64 -11.72
C VAL A 284 -9.16 -16.63 -10.71
N ALA A 285 -9.24 -15.36 -11.08
CA ALA A 285 -9.59 -14.25 -10.19
C ALA A 285 -10.96 -14.41 -9.49
N SER A 286 -11.93 -15.04 -10.17
CA SER A 286 -13.30 -15.24 -9.69
C SER A 286 -13.50 -16.50 -8.84
N LEU A 287 -12.48 -17.35 -8.69
CA LEU A 287 -12.58 -18.56 -7.85
C LEU A 287 -12.94 -18.17 -6.42
N GLN A 288 -13.94 -18.86 -5.86
CA GLN A 288 -14.44 -18.56 -4.53
C GLN A 288 -13.58 -19.25 -3.48
N VAL A 289 -13.14 -18.49 -2.50
CA VAL A 289 -12.29 -18.93 -1.40
C VAL A 289 -13.04 -18.78 -0.09
N SER A 290 -13.04 -19.84 0.73
CA SER A 290 -13.53 -19.79 2.10
C SER A 290 -12.51 -20.41 3.03
N GLY A 291 -12.20 -19.73 4.13
CA GLY A 291 -11.24 -20.20 5.12
C GLY A 291 -10.55 -19.06 5.87
N SER A 292 -9.66 -19.44 6.79
CA SER A 292 -8.82 -18.51 7.55
C SER A 292 -7.37 -18.66 7.13
N PHE A 293 -6.75 -17.53 6.77
CA PHE A 293 -5.40 -17.46 6.23
C PHE A 293 -4.52 -16.60 7.14
N SER A 294 -3.30 -17.04 7.40
CA SER A 294 -2.35 -16.25 8.16
C SER A 294 -1.82 -15.07 7.32
N ILE A 295 -1.98 -13.87 7.83
CA ILE A 295 -1.38 -12.67 7.23
C ILE A 295 0.06 -12.44 7.74
N ASP A 296 0.46 -13.10 8.82
CA ASP A 296 1.83 -13.08 9.30
C ASP A 296 2.76 -13.98 8.47
N GLN A 297 2.16 -14.99 7.81
CA GLN A 297 2.84 -15.91 6.91
C GLN A 297 2.14 -15.98 5.56
N PRO A 298 2.13 -14.88 4.77
CA PRO A 298 1.36 -14.81 3.53
C PRO A 298 1.81 -15.83 2.49
N ASN A 299 3.09 -16.22 2.46
CA ASN A 299 3.57 -17.27 1.55
C ASN A 299 3.02 -18.66 1.92
N ALA A 300 2.93 -18.99 3.22
CA ALA A 300 2.31 -20.24 3.65
C ALA A 300 0.80 -20.29 3.32
N SER A 301 0.13 -19.15 3.44
CA SER A 301 -1.28 -19.01 3.01
C SER A 301 -1.45 -19.19 1.51
N LEU A 302 -0.52 -18.69 0.68
CA LEU A 302 -0.51 -18.95 -0.75
C LEU A 302 -0.29 -20.43 -1.07
N ASP A 303 0.64 -21.11 -0.36
CA ASP A 303 0.89 -22.55 -0.55
C ASP A 303 -0.32 -23.39 -0.14
N LEU A 304 -1.08 -22.97 0.89
CA LEU A 304 -2.33 -23.61 1.25
C LEU A 304 -3.39 -23.48 0.13
N LEU A 305 -3.50 -22.30 -0.48
CA LEU A 305 -4.43 -22.08 -1.60
C LEU A 305 -4.13 -23.00 -2.80
N THR A 306 -2.86 -23.27 -3.10
CA THR A 306 -2.48 -24.18 -4.21
C THR A 306 -2.84 -25.64 -3.95
N ARG A 307 -3.09 -26.03 -2.70
CA ARG A 307 -3.50 -27.39 -2.34
C ARG A 307 -5.00 -27.64 -2.49
N VAL A 308 -5.79 -26.56 -2.43
CA VAL A 308 -7.26 -26.66 -2.42
C VAL A 308 -7.93 -26.12 -3.67
N LEU A 309 -7.21 -25.33 -4.48
CA LEU A 309 -7.71 -24.74 -5.71
C LEU A 309 -6.87 -25.19 -6.91
N PRO A 310 -7.43 -25.23 -8.13
CA PRO A 310 -6.71 -25.58 -9.35
C PRO A 310 -5.82 -24.40 -9.80
N ILE A 311 -4.88 -24.01 -8.96
CA ILE A 311 -3.96 -22.89 -9.17
C ILE A 311 -2.52 -23.29 -8.84
N ARG A 312 -1.58 -22.59 -9.42
CA ARG A 312 -0.15 -22.65 -9.06
C ARG A 312 0.40 -21.25 -8.82
N VAL A 313 1.43 -21.13 -8.00
CA VAL A 313 2.12 -19.88 -7.74
C VAL A 313 3.48 -19.89 -8.43
N GLN A 314 3.61 -19.08 -9.46
CA GLN A 314 4.88 -18.82 -10.13
C GLN A 314 5.64 -17.75 -9.35
N ARG A 315 6.78 -18.14 -8.75
CA ARG A 315 7.63 -17.21 -7.98
C ARG A 315 8.88 -16.87 -8.77
N VAL A 316 9.19 -15.57 -8.79
CA VAL A 316 10.41 -15.08 -9.44
C VAL A 316 11.21 -14.31 -8.38
N PHE A 317 12.40 -14.82 -8.07
CA PHE A 317 13.35 -14.25 -7.07
C PHE A 317 12.78 -14.01 -5.67
N GLY A 318 11.73 -14.72 -5.25
CA GLY A 318 11.09 -14.52 -3.96
C GLY A 318 10.31 -13.21 -3.80
N TYR A 319 10.53 -12.24 -4.70
CA TYR A 319 9.92 -10.91 -4.63
C TYR A 319 8.63 -10.82 -5.46
N TRP A 320 8.60 -11.44 -6.62
CA TRP A 320 7.43 -11.50 -7.50
C TRP A 320 6.74 -12.85 -7.38
N ALA A 321 5.44 -12.82 -7.27
CA ALA A 321 4.62 -14.02 -7.33
C ALA A 321 3.39 -13.77 -8.21
N ASN A 322 3.04 -14.75 -9.03
CA ASN A 322 1.84 -14.71 -9.86
C ASN A 322 1.03 -15.98 -9.64
N VAL A 323 -0.23 -15.81 -9.30
CA VAL A 323 -1.19 -16.91 -9.12
C VAL A 323 -1.86 -17.15 -10.46
N VAL A 324 -1.65 -18.33 -11.05
CA VAL A 324 -2.11 -18.69 -12.40
C VAL A 324 -2.86 -20.02 -12.33
N PRO A 325 -3.63 -20.39 -13.37
CA PRO A 325 -4.21 -21.74 -13.47
C PRO A 325 -3.14 -22.83 -13.32
N ALA A 326 -3.53 -23.99 -12.75
CA ALA A 326 -2.65 -25.14 -12.55
C ALA A 326 -2.15 -25.73 -13.87
#